data_e346c26e7d5038e3dd7d71e7d5017f66
#
_entry.id   e346c26e7d5038e3dd7d71e7d5017f66
#
_cell.length_a   1.000
_cell.length_b   1.000
_cell.length_c   1.000
_cell.angle_alpha   90.00
_cell.angle_beta   90.00
_cell.angle_gamma   90.00
#
_symmetry.space_group_name_H-M   'P 1'
#
loop_
_entity.id
_entity.type
_entity.pdbx_description
1 polymer ?
#
loop_
_entity_poly.entity_id
_entity_poly.type
_entity_poly.pdbx_seq_one_letter_code
_entity_poly.pdbx_strand_id
1 'polypeptide(L)'
;MNGYNAPQSAPTNGGSGSGAILNDCRSIDKAIDDLESRLQGLQSLHRRVLNDQASSSLIDTENSDIMTTYRSLGSRLKAIKSDPASQSASTAPQVGRVDRRLKAAITQYQRIEADFRKAMQEQQARQYRIVRPDASDAEVAAAVDDATGGAQIFQQALLNADRSGQARSALGAVRARHDEIRRIEQTMVELAQLFQDLDQIVLAQEPLVQTIEQKGEEVRENIIQANVELDKGVVRYVVLCLVTVRAGLVA
;
A
#
# COMPACT_ATOMS: atom_id res chain seq x y z
N MET A 1 5.59 -69.17 -19.14
CA MET A 1 5.76 -67.89 -19.82
C MET A 1 4.89 -66.87 -19.10
N ASN A 2 5.41 -66.22 -18.08
CA ASN A 2 4.69 -65.20 -17.28
C ASN A 2 5.34 -63.85 -17.53
N GLY A 3 4.61 -63.02 -18.29
CA GLY A 3 4.98 -61.61 -18.49
C GLY A 3 4.63 -60.78 -17.26
N TYR A 4 5.64 -60.27 -16.56
CA TYR A 4 5.47 -59.28 -15.54
C TYR A 4 5.22 -57.92 -16.19
N ASN A 5 4.00 -57.43 -16.04
CA ASN A 5 3.63 -56.08 -16.43
C ASN A 5 3.93 -55.16 -15.24
N ALA A 6 4.98 -54.35 -15.33
CA ALA A 6 5.29 -53.32 -14.33
C ALA A 6 4.25 -52.21 -14.39
N PRO A 7 3.74 -51.69 -13.25
CA PRO A 7 2.82 -50.56 -13.28
C PRO A 7 3.60 -49.31 -13.70
N GLN A 8 3.17 -48.72 -14.82
CA GLN A 8 3.60 -47.38 -15.23
C GLN A 8 3.11 -46.36 -14.18
N SER A 9 4.03 -45.76 -13.46
CA SER A 9 3.75 -44.61 -12.62
C SER A 9 3.19 -43.49 -13.49
N ALA A 10 1.93 -43.12 -13.24
CA ALA A 10 1.30 -41.95 -13.83
C ALA A 10 2.11 -40.70 -13.46
N PRO A 11 2.26 -39.70 -14.35
CA PRO A 11 2.93 -38.46 -14.03
C PRO A 11 2.07 -37.74 -12.98
N THR A 12 2.64 -37.50 -11.81
CA THR A 12 2.06 -36.71 -10.74
C THR A 12 1.80 -35.29 -11.28
N ASN A 13 0.53 -34.92 -11.25
CA ASN A 13 -0.02 -33.65 -11.74
C ASN A 13 0.43 -32.45 -10.85
N GLY A 14 1.74 -32.20 -10.73
CA GLY A 14 2.33 -31.06 -10.01
C GLY A 14 2.15 -29.70 -10.72
N GLY A 15 1.66 -29.70 -11.96
CA GLY A 15 1.48 -28.48 -12.74
C GLY A 15 0.18 -27.71 -12.48
N SER A 16 -0.87 -28.38 -11.96
CA SER A 16 -2.18 -27.75 -11.76
C SER A 16 -2.19 -26.78 -10.55
N GLY A 17 -1.58 -27.16 -9.44
CA GLY A 17 -1.52 -26.32 -8.23
C GLY A 17 -0.66 -25.07 -8.40
N SER A 18 0.54 -25.21 -8.96
CA SER A 18 1.45 -24.08 -9.20
C SER A 18 0.88 -23.08 -10.19
N GLY A 19 0.21 -23.53 -11.26
CA GLY A 19 -0.44 -22.64 -12.22
C GLY A 19 -1.59 -21.83 -11.61
N ALA A 20 -2.39 -22.45 -10.73
CA ALA A 20 -3.47 -21.78 -10.01
C ALA A 20 -2.90 -20.69 -9.08
N ILE A 21 -1.86 -21.00 -8.29
CA ILE A 21 -1.19 -20.04 -7.40
C ILE A 21 -0.65 -18.85 -8.18
N LEU A 22 0.02 -19.07 -9.32
CA LEU A 22 0.53 -17.98 -10.15
C LEU A 22 -0.58 -17.10 -10.72
N ASN A 23 -1.72 -17.68 -11.08
CA ASN A 23 -2.89 -16.93 -11.54
C ASN A 23 -3.50 -16.11 -10.39
N ASP A 24 -3.59 -16.68 -9.19
CA ASP A 24 -4.07 -15.97 -8.01
C ASP A 24 -3.13 -14.81 -7.63
N CYS A 25 -1.81 -15.02 -7.69
CA CYS A 25 -0.84 -13.93 -7.48
C CYS A 25 -1.04 -12.79 -8.47
N ARG A 26 -1.23 -13.08 -9.77
CA ARG A 26 -1.51 -12.02 -10.78
C ARG A 26 -2.82 -11.30 -10.51
N SER A 27 -3.85 -12.03 -10.09
CA SER A 27 -5.15 -11.45 -9.74
C SER A 27 -5.06 -10.55 -8.51
N ILE A 28 -4.28 -10.93 -7.49
CA ILE A 28 -4.02 -10.12 -6.30
C ILE A 28 -3.19 -8.90 -6.67
N ASP A 29 -2.13 -9.04 -7.48
CA ASP A 29 -1.32 -7.92 -7.97
C ASP A 29 -2.19 -6.83 -8.63
N LYS A 30 -3.06 -7.24 -9.55
CA LYS A 30 -3.99 -6.31 -10.20
C LYS A 30 -4.92 -5.62 -9.22
N ALA A 31 -5.44 -6.37 -8.24
CA ALA A 31 -6.31 -5.78 -7.22
C ALA A 31 -5.54 -4.82 -6.28
N ILE A 32 -4.23 -5.02 -6.09
CA ILE A 32 -3.37 -4.05 -5.39
C ILE A 32 -3.20 -2.78 -6.22
N ASP A 33 -3.00 -2.88 -7.55
CA ASP A 33 -2.93 -1.69 -8.43
C ASP A 33 -4.23 -0.86 -8.34
N ASP A 34 -5.38 -1.54 -8.35
CA ASP A 34 -6.69 -0.90 -8.18
C ASP A 34 -6.82 -0.23 -6.78
N LEU A 35 -6.34 -0.89 -5.72
CA LEU A 35 -6.29 -0.30 -4.37
C LEU A 35 -5.38 0.93 -4.30
N GLU A 36 -4.18 0.89 -4.86
CA GLU A 36 -3.25 2.01 -4.89
C GLU A 36 -3.88 3.23 -5.58
N SER A 37 -4.62 3.01 -6.67
CA SER A 37 -5.38 4.05 -7.35
C SER A 37 -6.49 4.63 -6.45
N ARG A 38 -7.24 3.77 -5.74
CA ARG A 38 -8.29 4.19 -4.81
C ARG A 38 -7.72 4.97 -3.63
N LEU A 39 -6.57 4.59 -3.09
CA LEU A 39 -5.88 5.34 -2.02
C LEU A 39 -5.51 6.76 -2.46
N GLN A 40 -5.09 6.96 -3.71
CA GLN A 40 -4.85 8.29 -4.27
C GLN A 40 -6.16 9.10 -4.36
N GLY A 41 -7.26 8.45 -4.76
CA GLY A 41 -8.61 9.02 -4.75
C GLY A 41 -9.05 9.45 -3.35
N LEU A 42 -8.85 8.57 -2.35
CA LEU A 42 -9.14 8.83 -0.95
C LEU A 42 -8.35 10.03 -0.42
N GLN A 43 -7.05 10.10 -0.70
CA GLN A 43 -6.22 11.25 -0.30
C GLN A 43 -6.72 12.56 -0.91
N SER A 44 -7.21 12.53 -2.14
CA SER A 44 -7.84 13.68 -2.79
C SER A 44 -9.17 14.05 -2.13
N LEU A 45 -9.96 13.04 -1.74
CA LEU A 45 -11.24 13.24 -1.04
C LEU A 45 -11.00 13.83 0.36
N HIS A 46 -9.99 13.37 1.11
CA HIS A 46 -9.59 13.95 2.40
C HIS A 46 -9.32 15.46 2.30
N ARG A 47 -8.55 15.88 1.27
CA ARG A 47 -8.28 17.32 1.03
C ARG A 47 -9.55 18.10 0.74
N ARG A 48 -10.51 17.53 -0.01
CA ARG A 48 -11.79 18.17 -0.32
C ARG A 48 -12.65 18.31 0.93
N VAL A 49 -12.68 17.30 1.79
CA VAL A 49 -13.44 17.35 3.07
C VAL A 49 -12.83 18.37 4.02
N LEU A 50 -11.51 18.46 4.13
CA LEU A 50 -10.83 19.49 4.94
C LEU A 50 -11.15 20.92 4.47
N ASN A 51 -11.44 21.11 3.18
CA ASN A 51 -11.79 22.39 2.60
C ASN A 51 -13.33 22.61 2.51
N ASP A 52 -14.14 21.81 3.19
CA ASP A 52 -15.62 21.83 3.17
C ASP A 52 -16.21 21.68 1.75
N GLN A 53 -15.48 21.03 0.82
CA GLN A 53 -15.88 20.82 -0.58
C GLN A 53 -16.53 19.43 -0.83
N ALA A 54 -16.57 18.57 0.19
CA ALA A 54 -17.17 17.24 0.11
C ALA A 54 -17.69 16.82 1.48
N SER A 55 -18.66 15.89 1.48
CA SER A 55 -19.18 15.28 2.71
C SER A 55 -18.25 14.18 3.23
N SER A 56 -18.10 14.07 4.56
CA SER A 56 -17.37 12.97 5.20
C SER A 56 -18.00 11.59 4.94
N SER A 57 -19.31 11.53 4.65
CA SER A 57 -19.96 10.25 4.31
C SER A 57 -19.38 9.58 3.06
N LEU A 58 -18.77 10.35 2.16
CA LEU A 58 -18.07 9.79 1.00
C LEU A 58 -16.77 9.08 1.42
N ILE A 59 -16.10 9.60 2.45
CA ILE A 59 -14.92 8.94 3.05
C ILE A 59 -15.33 7.62 3.68
N ASP A 60 -16.43 7.60 4.46
CA ASP A 60 -16.93 6.37 5.10
C ASP A 60 -17.20 5.26 4.09
N THR A 61 -17.84 5.60 2.97
CA THR A 61 -18.14 4.65 1.91
C THR A 61 -16.85 4.12 1.28
N GLU A 62 -15.93 5.01 0.90
CA GLU A 62 -14.67 4.62 0.26
C GLU A 62 -13.79 3.79 1.19
N ASN A 63 -13.69 4.17 2.47
CA ASN A 63 -12.95 3.40 3.49
C ASN A 63 -13.54 2.01 3.70
N SER A 64 -14.87 1.87 3.79
CA SER A 64 -15.54 0.58 3.92
C SER A 64 -15.21 -0.36 2.76
N ASP A 65 -15.24 0.14 1.55
CA ASP A 65 -14.95 -0.62 0.33
C ASP A 65 -13.46 -1.01 0.25
N ILE A 66 -12.56 -0.07 0.55
CA ILE A 66 -11.12 -0.31 0.61
C ILE A 66 -10.81 -1.40 1.66
N MET A 67 -11.37 -1.28 2.88
CA MET A 67 -11.16 -2.26 3.94
C MET A 67 -11.69 -3.64 3.58
N THR A 68 -12.85 -3.72 2.93
CA THR A 68 -13.42 -4.97 2.43
C THR A 68 -12.48 -5.63 1.42
N THR A 69 -11.90 -4.83 0.52
CA THR A 69 -10.92 -5.33 -0.45
C THR A 69 -9.65 -5.83 0.25
N TYR A 70 -9.10 -5.10 1.21
CA TYR A 70 -7.92 -5.54 1.98
C TYR A 70 -8.16 -6.86 2.72
N ARG A 71 -9.31 -7.02 3.40
CA ARG A 71 -9.67 -8.27 4.09
C ARG A 71 -9.74 -9.44 3.11
N SER A 72 -10.35 -9.22 1.94
CA SER A 72 -10.44 -10.24 0.87
C SER A 72 -9.06 -10.64 0.37
N LEU A 73 -8.20 -9.66 0.06
CA LEU A 73 -6.84 -9.92 -0.42
C LEU A 73 -5.97 -10.59 0.65
N GLY A 74 -6.07 -10.14 1.90
CA GLY A 74 -5.39 -10.77 3.03
C GLY A 74 -5.79 -12.23 3.22
N SER A 75 -7.08 -12.54 3.17
CA SER A 75 -7.58 -13.91 3.25
C SER A 75 -7.09 -14.78 2.08
N ARG A 76 -7.14 -14.27 0.85
CA ARG A 76 -6.63 -14.99 -0.33
C ARG A 76 -5.14 -15.25 -0.24
N LEU A 77 -4.36 -14.24 0.13
CA LEU A 77 -2.91 -14.38 0.28
C LEU A 77 -2.55 -15.37 1.40
N LYS A 78 -3.31 -15.33 2.51
CA LYS A 78 -3.18 -16.30 3.60
C LYS A 78 -3.43 -17.74 3.11
N ALA A 79 -4.46 -17.96 2.33
CA ALA A 79 -4.76 -19.27 1.74
C ALA A 79 -3.61 -19.74 0.81
N ILE A 80 -3.11 -18.87 -0.06
CA ILE A 80 -1.97 -19.15 -0.93
C ILE A 80 -0.72 -19.52 -0.11
N LYS A 81 -0.37 -18.74 0.90
CA LYS A 81 0.83 -18.98 1.75
C LYS A 81 0.73 -20.32 2.51
N SER A 82 -0.47 -20.77 2.82
CA SER A 82 -0.73 -22.04 3.50
C SER A 82 -0.71 -23.26 2.55
N ASP A 83 -0.73 -23.07 1.23
CA ASP A 83 -0.67 -24.14 0.24
C ASP A 83 0.78 -24.64 0.10
N PRO A 84 1.06 -25.95 0.25
CA PRO A 84 2.40 -26.50 0.06
C PRO A 84 3.03 -26.17 -1.31
N ALA A 85 2.23 -26.04 -2.37
CA ALA A 85 2.71 -25.69 -3.69
C ALA A 85 3.22 -24.23 -3.79
N SER A 86 2.89 -23.37 -2.82
CA SER A 86 3.40 -22.00 -2.74
C SER A 86 4.90 -21.94 -2.44
N GLN A 87 5.46 -23.01 -1.86
CA GLN A 87 6.87 -23.10 -1.46
C GLN A 87 7.76 -23.63 -2.59
N SER A 88 7.20 -23.95 -3.77
CA SER A 88 8.00 -24.41 -4.91
C SER A 88 8.89 -23.28 -5.46
N ALA A 89 10.02 -23.62 -6.05
CA ALA A 89 10.95 -22.66 -6.65
C ALA A 89 10.29 -21.78 -7.74
N SER A 90 9.20 -22.23 -8.34
CA SER A 90 8.47 -21.50 -9.38
C SER A 90 7.44 -20.51 -8.83
N THR A 91 6.89 -20.74 -7.64
CA THR A 91 5.78 -19.95 -7.06
C THR A 91 6.22 -19.06 -5.91
N ALA A 92 7.16 -19.51 -5.05
CA ALA A 92 7.59 -18.80 -3.86
C ALA A 92 8.03 -17.33 -4.12
N PRO A 93 8.78 -17.02 -5.19
CA PRO A 93 9.17 -15.63 -5.48
C PRO A 93 7.96 -14.73 -5.77
N GLN A 94 6.94 -15.25 -6.48
CA GLN A 94 5.74 -14.49 -6.81
C GLN A 94 4.86 -14.27 -5.59
N VAL A 95 4.70 -15.29 -4.74
CA VAL A 95 3.96 -15.17 -3.47
C VAL A 95 4.63 -14.16 -2.54
N GLY A 96 5.96 -14.22 -2.40
CA GLY A 96 6.72 -13.26 -1.61
C GLY A 96 6.62 -11.83 -2.14
N ARG A 97 6.63 -11.64 -3.47
CA ARG A 97 6.43 -10.33 -4.10
C ARG A 97 5.06 -9.75 -3.77
N VAL A 98 4.01 -10.53 -3.93
CA VAL A 98 2.63 -10.09 -3.66
C VAL A 98 2.43 -9.80 -2.16
N ASP A 99 3.02 -10.61 -1.27
CA ASP A 99 3.01 -10.37 0.18
C ASP A 99 3.62 -9.01 0.54
N ARG A 100 4.81 -8.71 0.02
CA ARG A 100 5.48 -7.42 0.24
C ARG A 100 4.66 -6.24 -0.34
N ARG A 101 4.08 -6.40 -1.54
CA ARG A 101 3.26 -5.34 -2.14
C ARG A 101 2.00 -5.06 -1.32
N LEU A 102 1.29 -6.10 -0.87
CA LEU A 102 0.10 -5.92 -0.04
C LEU A 102 0.44 -5.22 1.29
N LYS A 103 1.53 -5.62 1.94
CA LYS A 103 2.02 -4.96 3.17
C LYS A 103 2.41 -3.50 2.94
N ALA A 104 3.08 -3.21 1.82
CA ALA A 104 3.42 -1.83 1.44
C ALA A 104 2.16 -0.97 1.22
N ALA A 105 1.13 -1.53 0.56
CA ALA A 105 -0.14 -0.84 0.36
C ALA A 105 -0.89 -0.59 1.68
N ILE A 106 -0.85 -1.54 2.63
CA ILE A 106 -1.40 -1.34 3.99
C ILE A 106 -0.65 -0.18 4.69
N THR A 107 0.66 -0.18 4.66
CA THR A 107 1.49 0.89 5.25
C THR A 107 1.20 2.25 4.61
N GLN A 108 0.99 2.28 3.29
CA GLN A 108 0.60 3.50 2.58
C GLN A 108 -0.76 4.02 3.06
N TYR A 109 -1.75 3.13 3.22
CA TYR A 109 -3.06 3.51 3.72
C TYR A 109 -2.97 4.07 5.15
N GLN A 110 -2.25 3.40 6.05
CA GLN A 110 -2.01 3.89 7.41
C GLN A 110 -1.41 5.30 7.42
N ARG A 111 -0.48 5.59 6.51
CA ARG A 111 0.13 6.93 6.37
C ARG A 111 -0.90 7.96 5.91
N ILE A 112 -1.73 7.65 4.93
CA ILE A 112 -2.78 8.54 4.43
C ILE A 112 -3.78 8.88 5.54
N GLU A 113 -4.20 7.90 6.35
CA GLU A 113 -5.10 8.10 7.48
C GLU A 113 -4.45 8.91 8.61
N ALA A 114 -3.19 8.64 8.91
CA ALA A 114 -2.44 9.41 9.91
C ALA A 114 -2.29 10.89 9.53
N ASP A 115 -2.00 11.17 8.26
CA ASP A 115 -1.90 12.55 7.73
C ASP A 115 -3.26 13.26 7.79
N PHE A 116 -4.33 12.56 7.45
CA PHE A 116 -5.70 13.11 7.53
C PHE A 116 -6.10 13.39 8.98
N ARG A 117 -5.87 12.44 9.90
CA ARG A 117 -6.09 12.64 11.33
C ARG A 117 -5.37 13.89 11.84
N LYS A 118 -4.09 14.03 11.53
CA LYS A 118 -3.29 15.19 11.92
C LYS A 118 -3.89 16.49 11.41
N ALA A 119 -4.28 16.55 10.14
CA ALA A 119 -4.88 17.72 9.54
C ALA A 119 -6.23 18.09 10.20
N MET A 120 -7.05 17.10 10.57
CA MET A 120 -8.29 17.29 11.33
C MET A 120 -8.02 17.87 12.72
N GLN A 121 -7.04 17.34 13.43
CA GLN A 121 -6.62 17.84 14.76
C GLN A 121 -6.12 19.28 14.68
N GLU A 122 -5.29 19.62 13.69
CA GLU A 122 -4.84 20.98 13.46
C GLU A 122 -5.99 21.95 13.17
N GLN A 123 -7.02 21.49 12.43
CA GLN A 123 -8.19 22.30 12.16
C GLN A 123 -9.02 22.53 13.44
N GLN A 124 -9.19 21.50 14.28
CA GLN A 124 -9.85 21.65 15.59
C GLN A 124 -9.08 22.59 16.50
N ALA A 125 -7.75 22.51 16.55
CA ALA A 125 -6.91 23.40 17.34
C ALA A 125 -7.09 24.86 16.91
N ARG A 126 -7.15 25.14 15.61
CA ARG A 126 -7.44 26.49 15.10
C ARG A 126 -8.83 26.97 15.52
N GLN A 127 -9.84 26.12 15.45
CA GLN A 127 -11.22 26.46 15.87
C GLN A 127 -11.29 26.75 17.38
N TYR A 128 -10.58 25.95 18.19
CA TYR A 128 -10.54 26.19 19.64
C TYR A 128 -9.92 27.53 19.98
N ARG A 129 -8.82 27.93 19.32
CA ARG A 129 -8.19 29.26 19.50
C ARG A 129 -9.09 30.43 19.07
N ILE A 130 -10.01 30.23 18.13
CA ILE A 130 -11.02 31.25 17.79
C ILE A 130 -12.00 31.45 18.94
N VAL A 131 -12.37 30.38 19.65
CA VAL A 131 -13.28 30.43 20.81
C VAL A 131 -12.57 30.91 22.06
N ARG A 132 -11.33 30.48 22.27
CA ARG A 132 -10.48 30.78 23.42
C ARG A 132 -9.13 31.30 22.95
N PRO A 133 -9.01 32.60 22.62
CA PRO A 133 -7.75 33.18 22.15
C PRO A 133 -6.61 33.12 23.18
N ASP A 134 -6.98 33.11 24.48
CA ASP A 134 -6.05 33.09 25.60
C ASP A 134 -5.66 31.67 26.04
N ALA A 135 -6.12 30.64 25.35
CA ALA A 135 -5.83 29.25 25.71
C ALA A 135 -4.35 28.94 25.51
N SER A 136 -3.75 28.30 26.53
CA SER A 136 -2.40 27.76 26.44
C SER A 136 -2.33 26.59 25.43
N ASP A 137 -1.14 26.30 24.93
CA ASP A 137 -0.95 25.16 24.02
C ASP A 137 -1.34 23.83 24.66
N ALA A 138 -1.18 23.68 25.99
CA ALA A 138 -1.61 22.50 26.74
C ALA A 138 -3.15 22.37 26.79
N GLU A 139 -3.88 23.47 26.95
CA GLU A 139 -5.35 23.48 26.90
C GLU A 139 -5.86 23.18 25.48
N VAL A 140 -5.21 23.75 24.47
CA VAL A 140 -5.54 23.45 23.05
C VAL A 140 -5.32 21.96 22.75
N ALA A 141 -4.17 21.39 23.17
CA ALA A 141 -3.87 19.98 22.99
C ALA A 141 -4.91 19.09 23.69
N ALA A 142 -5.28 19.39 24.95
CA ALA A 142 -6.31 18.67 25.70
C ALA A 142 -7.71 18.75 25.05
N ALA A 143 -8.03 19.91 24.43
CA ALA A 143 -9.31 20.09 23.74
C ALA A 143 -9.39 19.33 22.40
N VAL A 144 -8.25 19.02 21.80
CA VAL A 144 -8.14 18.27 20.53
C VAL A 144 -7.96 16.77 20.77
N ASP A 145 -7.44 16.39 21.94
CA ASP A 145 -7.24 14.99 22.31
C ASP A 145 -8.57 14.31 22.68
N ASP A 146 -8.93 13.30 21.88
CA ASP A 146 -10.16 12.52 22.08
C ASP A 146 -10.13 11.67 23.38
N ALA A 147 -8.95 11.20 23.78
CA ALA A 147 -8.76 10.40 24.99
C ALA A 147 -9.10 11.16 26.28
N THR A 148 -8.98 12.47 26.30
CA THR A 148 -9.27 13.33 27.48
C THR A 148 -10.64 13.98 27.45
N GLY A 149 -11.53 13.60 26.52
CA GLY A 149 -12.87 14.19 26.40
C GLY A 149 -12.86 15.59 25.75
N GLY A 150 -12.02 15.81 24.76
CA GLY A 150 -11.84 17.08 24.06
C GLY A 150 -13.13 17.74 23.58
N ALA A 151 -14.13 16.94 23.15
CA ALA A 151 -15.46 17.45 22.78
C ALA A 151 -16.18 18.13 23.97
N GLN A 152 -16.02 17.63 25.21
CA GLN A 152 -16.61 18.21 26.39
C GLN A 152 -15.90 19.50 26.79
N ILE A 153 -14.56 19.53 26.70
CA ILE A 153 -13.75 20.73 26.95
C ILE A 153 -14.13 21.83 25.97
N PHE A 154 -14.30 21.49 24.71
CA PHE A 154 -14.75 22.42 23.67
C PHE A 154 -16.17 22.93 23.95
N GLN A 155 -17.08 22.05 24.33
CA GLN A 155 -18.45 22.45 24.69
C GLN A 155 -18.48 23.41 25.89
N GLN A 156 -17.69 23.16 26.93
CA GLN A 156 -17.60 24.04 28.09
C GLN A 156 -16.99 25.42 27.72
N ALA A 157 -16.00 25.42 26.85
CA ALA A 157 -15.41 26.66 26.33
C ALA A 157 -16.43 27.51 25.54
N LEU A 158 -17.28 26.85 24.75
CA LEU A 158 -18.37 27.53 24.01
C LEU A 158 -19.47 28.08 24.89
N LEU A 159 -19.82 27.38 25.98
CA LEU A 159 -20.82 27.86 26.94
C LEU A 159 -20.36 29.13 27.68
N ASN A 160 -19.05 29.31 27.84
CA ASN A 160 -18.44 30.47 28.47
C ASN A 160 -18.17 31.62 27.48
N ALA A 161 -18.40 31.42 26.19
CA ALA A 161 -18.23 32.44 25.16
C ALA A 161 -19.55 33.18 24.88
N ASP A 162 -19.53 34.51 24.89
CA ASP A 162 -20.72 35.38 24.69
C ASP A 162 -21.39 35.29 23.29
N ARG A 163 -20.99 34.36 22.44
CA ARG A 163 -21.42 34.23 21.04
C ARG A 163 -22.29 32.99 20.78
N SER A 164 -23.52 32.98 21.29
CA SER A 164 -24.39 31.78 21.31
C SER A 164 -24.84 31.21 19.95
N GLY A 165 -24.92 32.00 18.88
CA GLY A 165 -25.35 31.56 17.55
C GLY A 165 -24.29 30.82 16.74
N GLN A 166 -23.07 31.36 16.70
CA GLN A 166 -21.91 30.73 16.04
C GLN A 166 -21.39 29.53 16.82
N ALA A 167 -21.60 29.51 18.14
CA ALA A 167 -21.17 28.44 19.06
C ALA A 167 -21.82 27.09 18.74
N ARG A 168 -23.12 27.05 18.38
CA ARG A 168 -23.83 25.79 18.07
C ARG A 168 -23.32 25.17 16.76
N SER A 169 -23.08 25.98 15.74
CA SER A 169 -22.53 25.51 14.46
C SER A 169 -21.12 24.96 14.64
N ALA A 170 -20.27 25.67 15.37
CA ALA A 170 -18.89 25.23 15.66
C ALA A 170 -18.88 23.91 16.46
N LEU A 171 -19.78 23.75 17.45
CA LEU A 171 -19.89 22.52 18.24
C LEU A 171 -20.28 21.32 17.36
N GLY A 172 -21.23 21.49 16.45
CA GLY A 172 -21.63 20.44 15.51
C GLY A 172 -20.44 20.00 14.62
N ALA A 173 -19.70 20.96 14.11
CA ALA A 173 -18.51 20.70 13.28
C ALA A 173 -17.39 19.99 14.07
N VAL A 174 -17.17 20.37 15.33
CA VAL A 174 -16.17 19.70 16.18
C VAL A 174 -16.57 18.26 16.50
N ARG A 175 -17.84 18.01 16.83
CA ARG A 175 -18.33 16.65 17.09
C ARG A 175 -18.19 15.76 15.86
N ALA A 176 -18.58 16.25 14.68
CA ALA A 176 -18.41 15.48 13.44
C ALA A 176 -16.95 15.12 13.17
N ARG A 177 -16.01 16.02 13.48
CA ARG A 177 -14.57 15.75 13.34
C ARG A 177 -14.04 14.77 14.39
N HIS A 178 -14.54 14.80 15.61
CA HIS A 178 -14.22 13.78 16.61
C HIS A 178 -14.68 12.40 16.18
N ASP A 179 -15.90 12.27 15.69
CA ASP A 179 -16.43 10.99 15.21
C ASP A 179 -15.60 10.46 14.03
N GLU A 180 -15.12 11.34 13.16
CA GLU A 180 -14.24 10.98 12.05
C GLU A 180 -12.87 10.49 12.54
N ILE A 181 -12.25 11.19 13.49
CA ILE A 181 -10.97 10.77 14.09
C ILE A 181 -11.10 9.37 14.72
N ARG A 182 -12.18 9.07 15.42
CA ARG A 182 -12.43 7.73 15.98
C ARG A 182 -12.55 6.65 14.90
N ARG A 183 -13.20 6.95 13.78
CA ARG A 183 -13.28 6.01 12.65
C ARG A 183 -11.90 5.75 12.05
N ILE A 184 -11.09 6.80 11.89
CA ILE A 184 -9.69 6.67 11.43
C ILE A 184 -8.91 5.76 12.38
N GLU A 185 -9.03 5.96 13.70
CA GLU A 185 -8.35 5.12 14.70
C GLU A 185 -8.77 3.66 14.61
N GLN A 186 -10.07 3.38 14.43
CA GLN A 186 -10.57 2.02 14.22
C GLN A 186 -9.99 1.39 12.96
N THR A 187 -9.98 2.13 11.85
CA THR A 187 -9.38 1.69 10.58
C THR A 187 -7.90 1.37 10.75
N MET A 188 -7.14 2.21 11.46
CA MET A 188 -5.72 1.98 11.73
C MET A 188 -5.47 0.72 12.58
N VAL A 189 -6.32 0.45 13.57
CA VAL A 189 -6.25 -0.78 14.38
C VAL A 189 -6.52 -2.01 13.52
N GLU A 190 -7.54 -1.98 12.67
CA GLU A 190 -7.85 -3.08 11.76
C GLU A 190 -6.72 -3.35 10.76
N LEU A 191 -6.11 -2.29 10.22
CA LEU A 191 -4.96 -2.42 9.31
C LEU A 191 -3.73 -3.00 10.01
N ALA A 192 -3.50 -2.61 11.28
CA ALA A 192 -2.41 -3.17 12.07
C ALA A 192 -2.63 -4.68 12.34
N GLN A 193 -3.86 -5.08 12.64
CA GLN A 193 -4.22 -6.48 12.81
C GLN A 193 -4.03 -7.28 11.52
N LEU A 194 -4.49 -6.75 10.38
CA LEU A 194 -4.33 -7.40 9.08
C LEU A 194 -2.85 -7.57 8.72
N PHE A 195 -2.02 -6.56 9.01
CA PHE A 195 -0.59 -6.62 8.81
C PHE A 195 0.05 -7.75 9.64
N GLN A 196 -0.31 -7.83 10.93
CA GLN A 196 0.16 -8.90 11.82
C GLN A 196 -0.28 -10.29 11.35
N ASP A 197 -1.52 -10.44 10.90
CA ASP A 197 -2.04 -11.71 10.39
C ASP A 197 -1.28 -12.19 9.15
N LEU A 198 -0.83 -11.27 8.30
CA LEU A 198 0.02 -11.58 7.14
C LEU A 198 1.45 -11.96 7.53
N ASP A 199 1.98 -11.36 8.60
CA ASP A 199 3.33 -11.65 9.11
C ASP A 199 3.44 -13.00 9.82
N GLN A 200 2.38 -13.47 10.46
CA GLN A 200 2.38 -14.75 11.18
C GLN A 200 2.64 -15.97 10.27
N ILE A 201 2.38 -15.84 8.97
CA ILE A 201 2.60 -16.92 8.02
C ILE A 201 3.91 -16.67 7.29
N VAL A 202 5.00 -17.20 7.85
CA VAL A 202 6.33 -17.11 7.25
C VAL A 202 6.41 -18.04 6.03
N LEU A 203 6.77 -17.46 4.89
CA LEU A 203 7.23 -18.27 3.75
C LEU A 203 8.61 -18.78 4.07
N ALA A 204 8.78 -20.11 4.12
CA ALA A 204 10.04 -20.78 4.48
C ALA A 204 11.23 -20.46 3.55
N GLN A 205 11.08 -19.57 2.57
CA GLN A 205 12.06 -19.28 1.52
C GLN A 205 12.39 -17.78 1.32
N GLU A 206 12.34 -16.97 2.36
CA GLU A 206 12.79 -15.58 2.29
C GLU A 206 14.23 -15.41 1.71
N PRO A 207 15.19 -16.32 2.00
CA PRO A 207 16.53 -16.23 1.42
C PRO A 207 16.57 -16.40 -0.11
N LEU A 208 15.65 -17.19 -0.68
CA LEU A 208 15.59 -17.46 -2.13
C LEU A 208 15.08 -16.25 -2.92
N VAL A 209 14.19 -15.45 -2.32
CA VAL A 209 13.65 -14.23 -2.96
C VAL A 209 14.73 -13.16 -3.05
N GLN A 210 15.53 -12.96 -2.01
CA GLN A 210 16.68 -12.04 -2.04
C GLN A 210 17.71 -12.45 -3.09
N THR A 211 17.98 -13.77 -3.22
CA THR A 211 18.90 -14.29 -4.24
C THR A 211 18.39 -14.07 -5.66
N ILE A 212 17.07 -14.11 -5.90
CA ILE A 212 16.47 -13.88 -7.22
C ILE A 212 16.46 -12.38 -7.55
N GLU A 213 16.20 -11.50 -6.58
CA GLU A 213 16.34 -10.07 -6.76
C GLU A 213 17.78 -9.67 -7.06
N GLN A 214 18.76 -10.22 -6.35
CA GLN A 214 20.18 -10.03 -6.61
C GLN A 214 20.59 -10.54 -8.00
N LYS A 215 20.15 -11.74 -8.39
CA LYS A 215 20.39 -12.28 -9.73
C LYS A 215 19.67 -11.49 -10.83
N GLY A 216 18.51 -10.94 -10.55
CA GLY A 216 17.80 -10.04 -11.47
C GLY A 216 18.58 -8.75 -11.72
N GLU A 217 19.19 -8.18 -10.71
CA GLU A 217 20.06 -7.00 -10.83
C GLU A 217 21.36 -7.32 -11.55
N GLU A 218 21.99 -8.47 -11.25
CA GLU A 218 23.18 -8.97 -11.96
C GLU A 218 22.91 -9.21 -13.45
N VAL A 219 21.76 -9.78 -13.81
CA VAL A 219 21.33 -9.95 -15.21
C VAL A 219 21.13 -8.60 -15.88
N ARG A 220 20.55 -7.63 -15.19
CA ARG A 220 20.35 -6.28 -15.71
C ARG A 220 21.68 -5.57 -15.94
N GLU A 221 22.63 -5.65 -15.03
CA GLU A 221 24.00 -5.13 -15.21
C GLU A 221 24.70 -5.80 -16.38
N ASN A 222 24.60 -7.13 -16.50
CA ASN A 222 25.18 -7.88 -17.62
C ASN A 222 24.58 -7.47 -18.99
N ILE A 223 23.26 -7.19 -19.06
CA ILE A 223 22.60 -6.69 -20.27
C ILE A 223 23.12 -5.28 -20.62
N ILE A 224 23.28 -4.41 -19.62
CA ILE A 224 23.83 -3.06 -19.84
C ILE A 224 25.25 -3.14 -20.34
N GLN A 225 26.12 -3.98 -19.76
CA GLN A 225 27.48 -4.19 -20.22
C GLN A 225 27.53 -4.79 -21.62
N ALA A 226 26.68 -5.77 -21.94
CA ALA A 226 26.60 -6.36 -23.27
C ALA A 226 26.20 -5.31 -24.34
N ASN A 227 25.26 -4.42 -24.03
CA ASN A 227 24.88 -3.33 -24.94
C ASN A 227 26.02 -2.34 -25.15
N VAL A 228 26.79 -2.00 -24.11
CA VAL A 228 27.96 -1.12 -24.24
C VAL A 228 29.04 -1.77 -25.11
N GLU A 229 29.28 -3.07 -24.98
CA GLU A 229 30.26 -3.78 -25.85
C GLU A 229 29.76 -3.91 -27.31
N LEU A 230 28.44 -4.09 -27.51
CA LEU A 230 27.84 -4.05 -28.87
C LEU A 230 28.02 -2.67 -29.53
N ASP A 231 27.76 -1.59 -28.79
CA ASP A 231 27.96 -0.23 -29.30
C ASP A 231 29.41 0.03 -29.66
N LYS A 232 30.38 -0.41 -28.84
CA LYS A 232 31.83 -0.34 -29.19
C LYS A 232 32.16 -1.15 -30.42
N GLY A 233 31.53 -2.33 -30.60
CA GLY A 233 31.69 -3.18 -31.77
C GLY A 233 31.19 -2.49 -33.04
N VAL A 234 30.01 -1.88 -32.99
CA VAL A 234 29.39 -1.14 -34.09
C VAL A 234 30.28 0.06 -34.50
N VAL A 235 30.76 0.84 -33.53
CA VAL A 235 31.66 1.98 -33.80
C VAL A 235 32.96 1.52 -34.48
N ARG A 236 33.57 0.43 -33.98
CA ARG A 236 34.79 -0.16 -34.62
C ARG A 236 34.52 -0.61 -36.04
N TYR A 237 33.38 -1.24 -36.31
CA TYR A 237 33.01 -1.70 -37.64
C TYR A 237 32.80 -0.52 -38.60
N VAL A 238 32.09 0.52 -38.15
CA VAL A 238 31.87 1.74 -38.94
C VAL A 238 33.19 2.44 -39.25
N VAL A 239 34.10 2.57 -38.31
CA VAL A 239 35.43 3.15 -38.50
C VAL A 239 36.24 2.34 -39.50
N LEU A 240 36.22 0.99 -39.40
CA LEU A 240 36.94 0.10 -40.32
C LEU A 240 36.40 0.24 -41.76
N CYS A 241 35.05 0.28 -41.92
CA CYS A 241 34.42 0.51 -43.23
C CYS A 241 34.80 1.87 -43.83
N LEU A 242 34.85 2.93 -43.02
CA LEU A 242 35.24 4.27 -43.49
C LEU A 242 36.69 4.31 -43.91
N VAL A 243 37.60 3.61 -43.23
CA VAL A 243 39.02 3.53 -43.56
C VAL A 243 39.23 2.74 -44.86
N THR A 244 38.50 1.63 -45.07
CA THR A 244 38.59 0.82 -46.30
C THR A 244 38.04 1.55 -47.52
N VAL A 245 36.93 2.27 -47.36
CA VAL A 245 36.34 3.10 -48.43
C VAL A 245 37.29 4.24 -48.81
N ARG A 246 37.97 4.87 -47.85
CA ARG A 246 38.92 5.95 -48.08
C ARG A 246 40.21 5.46 -48.72
N ALA A 247 40.66 4.26 -48.41
CA ALA A 247 41.85 3.64 -49.05
C ALA A 247 41.56 3.21 -50.48
N GLY A 248 40.33 2.77 -50.81
CA GLY A 248 39.92 2.41 -52.17
C GLY A 248 39.63 3.60 -53.10
N LEU A 249 39.61 4.84 -52.63
CA LEU A 249 39.39 6.06 -53.43
C LEU A 249 40.72 6.74 -53.85
N VAL A 250 41.84 6.25 -53.32
CA VAL A 250 43.18 6.81 -53.55
C VAL A 250 44.04 5.92 -54.51
N ALA A 251 43.50 4.78 -54.95
CA ALA A 251 44.06 3.88 -55.92
C ALA A 251 43.33 4.06 -57.26
#